data_2a9ffc353b9e977a925a35e802d0c1ac
#
_entry.id   2a9ffc353b9e977a925a35e802d0c1ac
#
_cell.length_a   1.000
_cell.length_b   1.000
_cell.length_c   1.000
_cell.angle_alpha   90.00
_cell.angle_beta   90.00
_cell.angle_gamma   90.00
#
_symmetry.space_group_name_H-M   'P 1'
#
loop_
_entity.id
_entity.type
_entity.pdbx_description
1 polymer ?
#
loop_
_entity_poly.entity_id
_entity_poly.type
_entity_poly.pdbx_seq_one_letter_code
_entity_poly.pdbx_strand_id
1 'polypeptide(L)'
;MSYIAFQNILKQRILDTPNIPEEINPNCWEKICSALGDEDEWDKEVAKCVKRTKPNNIFLISLSIVREYEAYRVIRNKCAHGKSGKIKYYHIESLWNFIQENFYKFVVNGGKTGVMQQIEDYYDRTITPLGTDIQPIVNNIKFGVQDAELDDLLKDIYSFGTENSSFYVSQFEGNSKFVGLWDGLVNKSDMRIRNAVIKFVKEQECDSICSFVGRYPSTVDEFLSDEAFARKLWTGVLFNCKYNESGFWNLLEKIILRNMVPDVEKEDFNNSLFKRIGKNIPSERKKILEKTDYFSRLREVLLSVLNYEYSDGINFANANCHQFVKFIKVCGLDKDSVRCINQIFSFATFGMFYDEIKKLMKQEDYLEQYESIVTENSMDNYKSEFVSE
;
A
#
# COMPACT_ATOMS: atom_id res chain seq x y z
N MET A 1 -12.01 28.41 -34.12
CA MET A 1 -12.23 26.95 -34.10
C MET A 1 -12.02 26.31 -32.72
N SER A 2 -10.90 26.52 -32.05
CA SER A 2 -10.59 25.87 -30.75
C SER A 2 -11.64 26.06 -29.64
N TYR A 3 -12.19 27.28 -29.47
CA TYR A 3 -13.23 27.54 -28.50
C TYR A 3 -14.52 26.72 -28.78
N ILE A 4 -14.95 26.67 -30.03
CA ILE A 4 -16.14 25.89 -30.44
C ILE A 4 -15.92 24.40 -30.26
N ALA A 5 -14.72 23.89 -30.56
CA ALA A 5 -14.35 22.50 -30.31
C ALA A 5 -14.41 22.17 -28.79
N PHE A 6 -13.87 23.06 -27.96
CA PHE A 6 -13.96 22.90 -26.49
C PHE A 6 -15.42 22.89 -26.02
N GLN A 7 -16.24 23.82 -26.47
CA GLN A 7 -17.67 23.86 -26.17
C GLN A 7 -18.38 22.56 -26.57
N ASN A 8 -18.06 22.05 -27.73
CA ASN A 8 -18.67 20.81 -28.22
C ASN A 8 -18.29 19.59 -27.38
N ILE A 9 -17.07 19.56 -26.91
CA ILE A 9 -16.64 18.49 -25.94
C ILE A 9 -17.41 18.64 -24.63
N LEU A 10 -17.61 19.86 -24.10
CA LEU A 10 -18.39 20.05 -22.89
C LEU A 10 -19.86 19.65 -23.10
N LYS A 11 -20.46 19.99 -24.24
CA LYS A 11 -21.79 19.52 -24.66
C LYS A 11 -21.86 17.99 -24.59
N GLN A 12 -20.89 17.32 -25.25
CA GLN A 12 -20.86 15.86 -25.32
C GLN A 12 -20.73 15.23 -23.93
N ARG A 13 -19.86 15.79 -23.08
CA ARG A 13 -19.74 15.33 -21.68
C ARG A 13 -21.05 15.41 -20.90
N ILE A 14 -21.86 16.43 -21.13
CA ILE A 14 -23.18 16.56 -20.49
C ILE A 14 -24.15 15.50 -21.04
N LEU A 15 -24.20 15.32 -22.34
CA LEU A 15 -25.11 14.38 -22.98
C LEU A 15 -24.77 12.91 -22.73
N ASP A 16 -23.48 12.58 -22.62
CA ASP A 16 -22.99 11.21 -22.37
C ASP A 16 -23.01 10.83 -20.89
N THR A 17 -23.38 11.77 -20.01
CA THR A 17 -23.44 11.48 -18.57
C THR A 17 -24.56 10.49 -18.25
N PRO A 18 -24.24 9.32 -17.66
CA PRO A 18 -25.23 8.26 -17.43
C PRO A 18 -26.28 8.65 -16.40
N ASN A 19 -25.92 9.46 -15.42
CA ASN A 19 -26.78 9.84 -14.30
C ASN A 19 -27.02 11.35 -14.23
N ILE A 20 -28.21 11.74 -13.83
CA ILE A 20 -28.55 13.14 -13.58
C ILE A 20 -27.74 13.61 -12.35
N PRO A 21 -27.06 14.78 -12.41
CA PRO A 21 -26.41 15.36 -11.24
C PRO A 21 -27.38 15.46 -10.05
N GLU A 22 -26.94 15.00 -8.87
CA GLU A 22 -27.77 14.74 -7.70
C GLU A 22 -28.68 15.93 -7.29
N GLU A 23 -28.16 17.14 -7.42
CA GLU A 23 -28.86 18.37 -7.05
C GLU A 23 -29.73 18.96 -8.19
N ILE A 24 -29.84 18.28 -9.32
CA ILE A 24 -30.60 18.78 -10.48
C ILE A 24 -31.89 17.98 -10.63
N ASN A 25 -33.02 18.72 -10.59
CA ASN A 25 -34.33 18.13 -10.83
C ASN A 25 -34.40 17.47 -12.23
N PRO A 26 -34.92 16.21 -12.37
CA PRO A 26 -35.04 15.51 -13.64
C PRO A 26 -35.70 16.32 -14.77
N ASN A 27 -36.77 17.05 -14.50
CA ASN A 27 -37.42 17.90 -15.50
C ASN A 27 -36.52 19.06 -15.97
N CYS A 28 -35.66 19.57 -15.07
CA CYS A 28 -34.66 20.59 -15.43
C CYS A 28 -33.56 20.00 -16.31
N TRP A 29 -33.09 18.78 -15.98
CA TRP A 29 -32.10 18.06 -16.77
C TRP A 29 -32.59 17.76 -18.18
N GLU A 30 -33.81 17.27 -18.33
CA GLU A 30 -34.43 17.01 -19.63
C GLU A 30 -34.46 18.26 -20.52
N LYS A 31 -34.82 19.42 -19.95
CA LYS A 31 -34.77 20.71 -20.65
C LYS A 31 -33.35 21.10 -21.09
N ILE A 32 -32.37 20.87 -20.25
CA ILE A 32 -30.94 21.10 -20.58
C ILE A 32 -30.54 20.23 -21.74
N CYS A 33 -30.78 18.93 -21.68
CA CYS A 33 -30.44 17.98 -22.73
C CYS A 33 -31.14 18.31 -24.05
N SER A 34 -32.41 18.69 -23.99
CA SER A 34 -33.16 19.15 -25.17
C SER A 34 -32.57 20.41 -25.80
N ALA A 35 -32.23 21.42 -25.01
CA ALA A 35 -31.59 22.65 -25.49
C ALA A 35 -30.14 22.40 -26.00
N LEU A 36 -29.42 21.44 -25.47
CA LEU A 36 -28.11 21.01 -25.96
C LEU A 36 -28.23 20.25 -27.32
N GLY A 37 -29.36 19.63 -27.60
CA GLY A 37 -29.67 18.99 -28.87
C GLY A 37 -30.02 19.98 -29.99
N ASP A 38 -30.42 21.20 -29.66
CA ASP A 38 -30.81 22.26 -30.63
C ASP A 38 -29.56 22.90 -31.26
N GLU A 39 -29.51 22.92 -32.58
CA GLU A 39 -28.34 23.44 -33.33
C GLU A 39 -28.09 24.93 -33.12
N ASP A 40 -29.13 25.74 -32.83
CA ASP A 40 -29.04 27.19 -32.68
C ASP A 40 -28.81 27.64 -31.22
N GLU A 41 -29.12 26.79 -30.23
CA GLU A 41 -29.11 27.18 -28.82
C GLU A 41 -28.01 26.45 -28.01
N TRP A 42 -27.44 25.35 -28.49
CA TRP A 42 -26.54 24.49 -27.70
C TRP A 42 -25.35 25.23 -27.11
N ASP A 43 -24.71 26.15 -27.83
CA ASP A 43 -23.51 26.86 -27.34
C ASP A 43 -23.86 27.84 -26.20
N LYS A 44 -25.07 28.40 -26.20
CA LYS A 44 -25.61 29.23 -25.14
C LYS A 44 -25.93 28.38 -23.93
N GLU A 45 -26.48 27.17 -24.14
CA GLU A 45 -26.84 26.26 -23.04
C GLU A 45 -25.61 25.68 -22.36
N VAL A 46 -24.57 25.27 -23.10
CA VAL A 46 -23.27 24.89 -22.52
C VAL A 46 -22.74 26.01 -21.62
N ALA A 47 -22.80 27.25 -22.08
CA ALA A 47 -22.33 28.38 -21.29
C ALA A 47 -23.19 28.62 -20.02
N LYS A 48 -24.49 28.35 -20.08
CA LYS A 48 -25.36 28.38 -18.87
C LYS A 48 -24.96 27.23 -17.90
N CYS A 49 -24.71 26.04 -18.46
CA CYS A 49 -24.29 24.88 -17.66
C CYS A 49 -22.97 25.12 -16.92
N VAL A 50 -21.97 25.73 -17.59
CA VAL A 50 -20.68 26.11 -16.98
C VAL A 50 -20.85 27.13 -15.85
N LYS A 51 -21.83 28.04 -15.97
CA LYS A 51 -22.09 29.11 -14.98
C LYS A 51 -22.88 28.67 -13.77
N ARG A 52 -23.50 27.50 -13.80
CA ARG A 52 -24.30 27.04 -12.66
C ARG A 52 -23.42 26.89 -11.43
N THR A 53 -23.92 27.42 -10.32
CA THR A 53 -23.27 27.36 -9.01
C THR A 53 -24.04 26.49 -8.07
N LYS A 54 -23.45 26.10 -6.95
CA LYS A 54 -24.11 25.32 -5.90
C LYS A 54 -25.49 25.95 -5.53
N PRO A 55 -26.52 25.10 -5.29
CA PRO A 55 -26.47 23.63 -5.31
C PRO A 55 -26.60 23.00 -6.72
N ASN A 56 -26.98 23.74 -7.72
CA ASN A 56 -27.41 23.24 -9.04
C ASN A 56 -26.25 23.23 -10.07
N ASN A 57 -25.01 23.07 -9.65
CA ASN A 57 -23.88 23.03 -10.54
C ASN A 57 -23.82 21.72 -11.36
N ILE A 58 -23.48 21.83 -12.64
CA ILE A 58 -23.27 20.69 -13.52
C ILE A 58 -21.79 20.28 -13.49
N PHE A 59 -20.89 21.26 -13.52
CA PHE A 59 -19.45 21.05 -13.41
C PHE A 59 -18.96 21.48 -12.03
N LEU A 60 -18.12 20.68 -11.38
CA LEU A 60 -17.51 21.02 -10.09
C LEU A 60 -16.22 21.83 -10.27
N ILE A 61 -16.34 22.99 -10.89
CA ILE A 61 -15.23 23.91 -11.15
C ILE A 61 -15.29 25.13 -10.22
N SER A 62 -14.11 25.70 -9.94
CA SER A 62 -14.03 26.91 -9.12
C SER A 62 -14.59 28.14 -9.84
N LEU A 63 -15.03 29.14 -9.07
CA LEU A 63 -15.50 30.41 -9.63
C LEU A 63 -14.42 31.13 -10.44
N SER A 64 -13.12 30.92 -10.16
CA SER A 64 -12.03 31.46 -10.97
C SER A 64 -12.03 30.87 -12.36
N ILE A 65 -12.21 29.56 -12.50
CA ILE A 65 -12.30 28.88 -13.82
C ILE A 65 -13.55 29.34 -14.58
N VAL A 66 -14.68 29.49 -13.91
CA VAL A 66 -15.90 30.03 -14.54
C VAL A 66 -15.67 31.45 -15.08
N ARG A 67 -15.02 32.34 -14.34
CA ARG A 67 -14.72 33.72 -14.78
C ARG A 67 -13.77 33.74 -15.96
N GLU A 68 -12.75 32.90 -15.94
CA GLU A 68 -11.77 32.78 -17.02
C GLU A 68 -12.42 32.23 -18.29
N TYR A 69 -13.24 31.18 -18.20
CA TYR A 69 -14.04 30.68 -19.30
C TYR A 69 -14.95 31.76 -19.93
N GLU A 70 -15.62 32.56 -19.10
CA GLU A 70 -16.46 33.66 -19.56
C GLU A 70 -15.65 34.76 -20.28
N ALA A 71 -14.42 35.03 -19.86
CA ALA A 71 -13.55 35.98 -20.56
C ALA A 71 -13.28 35.52 -22.00
N TYR A 72 -12.98 34.24 -22.22
CA TYR A 72 -12.78 33.69 -23.55
C TYR A 72 -14.06 33.70 -24.41
N ARG A 73 -15.21 33.45 -23.77
CA ARG A 73 -16.51 33.59 -24.43
C ARG A 73 -16.77 34.99 -24.93
N VAL A 74 -16.50 36.01 -24.11
CA VAL A 74 -16.64 37.43 -24.49
C VAL A 74 -15.71 37.77 -25.66
N ILE A 75 -14.44 37.33 -25.64
CA ILE A 75 -13.50 37.53 -26.75
C ILE A 75 -14.03 36.92 -28.02
N ARG A 76 -14.47 35.66 -27.98
CA ARG A 76 -15.05 34.97 -29.16
C ARG A 76 -16.27 35.71 -29.71
N ASN A 77 -17.19 36.14 -28.87
CA ASN A 77 -18.40 36.80 -29.31
C ASN A 77 -18.13 38.17 -29.94
N LYS A 78 -17.20 38.94 -29.40
CA LYS A 78 -16.76 40.22 -30.01
C LYS A 78 -16.20 40.00 -31.42
N CYS A 79 -15.45 38.92 -31.60
CA CYS A 79 -14.85 38.61 -32.92
C CYS A 79 -15.87 38.08 -33.91
N ALA A 80 -16.83 37.26 -33.48
CA ALA A 80 -17.85 36.67 -34.35
C ALA A 80 -18.84 37.74 -34.89
N HIS A 81 -19.12 38.79 -34.13
CA HIS A 81 -20.07 39.82 -34.51
C HIS A 81 -19.41 41.08 -35.12
N GLY A 82 -18.12 41.03 -35.53
CA GLY A 82 -17.43 42.13 -36.21
C GLY A 82 -17.28 43.42 -35.38
N LYS A 83 -17.55 43.38 -34.07
CA LYS A 83 -17.45 44.53 -33.17
C LYS A 83 -15.98 44.71 -32.74
N SER A 84 -15.19 45.41 -33.52
CA SER A 84 -13.90 46.06 -33.19
C SER A 84 -12.83 45.24 -32.42
N GLY A 85 -12.84 43.91 -32.46
CA GLY A 85 -11.86 43.09 -31.81
C GLY A 85 -11.13 42.15 -32.73
N LYS A 86 -9.86 42.41 -33.06
CA LYS A 86 -9.01 41.44 -33.76
C LYS A 86 -8.51 40.41 -32.76
N ILE A 87 -8.75 39.10 -33.06
CA ILE A 87 -8.07 38.01 -32.33
C ILE A 87 -6.58 38.12 -32.60
N LYS A 88 -5.80 38.27 -31.57
CA LYS A 88 -4.34 38.29 -31.62
C LYS A 88 -3.80 36.93 -31.17
N TYR A 89 -2.58 36.60 -31.57
CA TYR A 89 -1.93 35.34 -31.26
C TYR A 89 -2.00 34.98 -29.75
N TYR A 90 -1.72 35.93 -28.85
CA TYR A 90 -1.76 35.71 -27.44
C TYR A 90 -3.15 35.31 -26.91
N HIS A 91 -4.24 35.71 -27.51
CA HIS A 91 -5.58 35.25 -27.12
C HIS A 91 -5.78 33.75 -27.43
N ILE A 92 -5.17 33.27 -28.52
CA ILE A 92 -5.23 31.86 -28.89
C ILE A 92 -4.37 31.02 -27.98
N GLU A 93 -3.15 31.49 -27.70
CA GLU A 93 -2.22 30.85 -26.81
C GLU A 93 -2.79 30.74 -25.37
N SER A 94 -3.31 31.86 -24.82
CA SER A 94 -3.96 31.88 -23.50
C SER A 94 -5.17 30.90 -23.43
N LEU A 95 -5.99 30.83 -24.51
CA LEU A 95 -7.09 29.87 -24.55
C LEU A 95 -6.59 28.42 -24.52
N TRP A 96 -5.53 28.10 -25.25
CA TRP A 96 -4.94 26.76 -25.26
C TRP A 96 -4.37 26.41 -23.90
N ASN A 97 -3.66 27.32 -23.26
CA ASN A 97 -3.15 27.12 -21.90
C ASN A 97 -4.30 26.88 -20.91
N PHE A 98 -5.35 27.70 -20.97
CA PHE A 98 -6.55 27.49 -20.17
C PHE A 98 -7.17 26.11 -20.39
N ILE A 99 -7.31 25.67 -21.65
CA ILE A 99 -7.86 24.36 -21.95
C ILE A 99 -6.94 23.26 -21.40
N GLN A 100 -5.64 23.33 -21.64
CA GLN A 100 -4.67 22.33 -21.15
C GLN A 100 -4.69 22.22 -19.63
N GLU A 101 -4.77 23.34 -18.91
CA GLU A 101 -4.73 23.36 -17.45
C GLU A 101 -6.05 22.98 -16.80
N ASN A 102 -7.18 23.15 -17.51
CA ASN A 102 -8.49 23.04 -16.88
C ASN A 102 -9.43 22.01 -17.53
N PHE A 103 -9.12 21.46 -18.71
CA PHE A 103 -9.99 20.56 -19.45
C PHE A 103 -10.47 19.36 -18.63
N TYR A 104 -9.60 18.78 -17.82
CA TYR A 104 -9.89 17.63 -16.98
C TYR A 104 -10.76 17.97 -15.75
N LYS A 105 -10.86 19.27 -15.40
CA LYS A 105 -11.69 19.73 -14.26
C LYS A 105 -13.17 19.86 -14.62
N PHE A 106 -13.52 19.87 -15.91
CA PHE A 106 -14.91 19.92 -16.36
C PHE A 106 -15.54 18.53 -16.32
N VAL A 107 -15.74 17.99 -15.12
CA VAL A 107 -16.40 16.71 -14.88
C VAL A 107 -17.88 16.94 -14.59
N VAL A 108 -18.75 16.29 -15.36
CA VAL A 108 -20.20 16.30 -15.17
C VAL A 108 -20.58 15.26 -14.15
N ASN A 109 -21.63 15.53 -13.38
CA ASN A 109 -22.08 14.62 -12.33
C ASN A 109 -20.91 14.21 -11.42
N GLY A 110 -20.10 15.19 -11.04
CA GLY A 110 -19.11 15.01 -9.98
C GLY A 110 -19.81 14.68 -8.67
N GLY A 111 -19.00 14.47 -7.64
CA GLY A 111 -19.48 14.02 -6.35
C GLY A 111 -19.40 12.51 -6.21
N LYS A 112 -19.66 12.07 -5.00
CA LYS A 112 -19.50 10.68 -4.58
C LYS A 112 -20.30 9.70 -5.44
N THR A 113 -21.58 9.97 -5.65
CA THR A 113 -22.51 9.07 -6.33
C THR A 113 -22.12 8.81 -7.80
N GLY A 114 -21.80 9.88 -8.53
CA GLY A 114 -21.43 9.74 -9.94
C GLY A 114 -20.09 9.01 -10.14
N VAL A 115 -19.14 9.26 -9.25
CA VAL A 115 -17.84 8.56 -9.28
C VAL A 115 -18.00 7.09 -8.89
N MET A 116 -18.83 6.79 -7.88
CA MET A 116 -19.07 5.41 -7.46
C MET A 116 -19.69 4.59 -8.60
N GLN A 117 -20.67 5.15 -9.33
CA GLN A 117 -21.25 4.51 -10.51
C GLN A 117 -20.19 4.23 -11.59
N GLN A 118 -19.27 5.17 -11.85
CA GLN A 118 -18.18 4.95 -12.79
C GLN A 118 -17.23 3.80 -12.36
N ILE A 119 -17.01 3.65 -11.05
CA ILE A 119 -16.23 2.56 -10.49
C ILE A 119 -16.96 1.22 -10.69
N GLU A 120 -18.25 1.17 -10.40
CA GLU A 120 -19.08 -0.03 -10.60
C GLU A 120 -19.08 -0.45 -12.08
N ASP A 121 -19.35 0.49 -12.99
CA ASP A 121 -19.33 0.26 -14.43
C ASP A 121 -17.96 -0.21 -14.94
N TYR A 122 -16.87 0.32 -14.36
CA TYR A 122 -15.51 -0.12 -14.70
C TYR A 122 -15.25 -1.59 -14.34
N TYR A 123 -15.77 -2.05 -13.22
CA TYR A 123 -15.59 -3.44 -12.78
C TYR A 123 -16.63 -4.40 -13.35
N ASP A 124 -17.69 -3.90 -13.95
CA ASP A 124 -18.66 -4.69 -14.71
C ASP A 124 -18.09 -5.04 -16.11
N ARG A 125 -17.79 -6.32 -16.32
CA ARG A 125 -17.22 -6.81 -17.57
C ARG A 125 -18.21 -6.82 -18.74
N THR A 126 -19.48 -6.60 -18.49
CA THR A 126 -20.50 -6.42 -19.55
C THR A 126 -20.46 -5.00 -20.12
N ILE A 127 -19.96 -4.03 -19.35
CA ILE A 127 -19.89 -2.61 -19.70
C ILE A 127 -18.46 -2.23 -20.13
N THR A 128 -17.45 -2.61 -19.34
CA THR A 128 -16.07 -2.18 -19.54
C THR A 128 -15.15 -3.33 -19.97
N PRO A 129 -14.50 -3.24 -21.14
CA PRO A 129 -13.56 -4.24 -21.63
C PRO A 129 -12.36 -4.44 -20.69
N LEU A 130 -11.78 -5.65 -20.72
CA LEU A 130 -10.58 -5.95 -19.99
C LEU A 130 -9.39 -5.10 -20.50
N GLY A 131 -8.59 -4.54 -19.59
CA GLY A 131 -7.44 -3.72 -19.96
C GLY A 131 -7.74 -2.23 -20.14
N THR A 132 -9.00 -1.79 -19.92
CA THR A 132 -9.33 -0.37 -19.90
C THR A 132 -8.55 0.32 -18.76
N ASP A 133 -8.00 1.52 -19.03
CA ASP A 133 -7.25 2.29 -18.04
C ASP A 133 -8.20 2.87 -16.96
N ILE A 134 -7.86 2.69 -15.70
CA ILE A 134 -8.60 3.23 -14.54
C ILE A 134 -8.29 4.70 -14.28
N GLN A 135 -7.20 5.24 -14.83
CA GLN A 135 -6.73 6.58 -14.53
C GLN A 135 -7.75 7.70 -14.77
N PRO A 136 -8.61 7.65 -15.79
CA PRO A 136 -9.69 8.62 -15.97
C PRO A 136 -10.63 8.70 -14.74
N ILE A 137 -10.96 7.57 -14.12
CA ILE A 137 -11.81 7.53 -12.93
C ILE A 137 -11.09 8.12 -11.72
N VAL A 138 -9.81 7.79 -11.53
CA VAL A 138 -8.97 8.42 -10.47
C VAL A 138 -8.92 9.94 -10.64
N ASN A 139 -8.82 10.42 -11.88
CA ASN A 139 -8.87 11.86 -12.16
C ASN A 139 -10.25 12.46 -11.84
N ASN A 140 -11.33 11.73 -12.09
CA ASN A 140 -12.68 12.18 -11.73
C ASN A 140 -12.86 12.29 -10.21
N ILE A 141 -12.29 11.37 -9.42
CA ILE A 141 -12.23 11.50 -7.96
C ILE A 141 -11.49 12.79 -7.57
N LYS A 142 -10.34 13.02 -8.17
CA LYS A 142 -9.51 14.19 -7.87
C LYS A 142 -10.23 15.52 -8.10
N PHE A 143 -11.01 15.63 -9.16
CA PHE A 143 -11.61 16.90 -9.58
C PHE A 143 -13.11 16.98 -9.32
N GLY A 144 -13.81 15.87 -9.20
CA GLY A 144 -15.25 15.78 -9.08
C GLY A 144 -15.78 15.51 -7.68
N VAL A 145 -14.93 15.11 -6.72
CA VAL A 145 -15.36 14.79 -5.35
C VAL A 145 -14.90 15.86 -4.38
N GLN A 146 -15.81 16.34 -3.53
CA GLN A 146 -15.52 17.34 -2.49
C GLN A 146 -14.84 16.68 -1.28
N ASP A 147 -14.10 17.48 -0.50
CA ASP A 147 -13.41 16.99 0.70
C ASP A 147 -14.38 16.33 1.71
N ALA A 148 -15.57 16.89 1.85
CA ALA A 148 -16.60 16.36 2.76
C ALA A 148 -17.15 14.99 2.35
N GLU A 149 -17.06 14.63 1.07
CA GLU A 149 -17.58 13.37 0.52
C GLU A 149 -16.49 12.28 0.43
N LEU A 150 -15.22 12.68 0.53
CA LEU A 150 -14.09 11.79 0.20
C LEU A 150 -13.96 10.62 1.17
N ASP A 151 -14.15 10.86 2.47
CA ASP A 151 -14.12 9.81 3.49
C ASP A 151 -15.22 8.76 3.24
N ASP A 152 -16.42 9.20 2.87
CA ASP A 152 -17.54 8.30 2.59
C ASP A 152 -17.38 7.57 1.24
N LEU A 153 -16.79 8.23 0.23
CA LEU A 153 -16.47 7.58 -1.03
C LEU A 153 -15.45 6.43 -0.81
N LEU A 154 -14.40 6.66 -0.01
CA LEU A 154 -13.40 5.62 0.28
C LEU A 154 -14.00 4.42 1.00
N LYS A 155 -14.96 4.64 1.90
CA LYS A 155 -15.72 3.56 2.54
C LYS A 155 -16.55 2.78 1.53
N ASP A 156 -17.26 3.47 0.64
CA ASP A 156 -18.08 2.83 -0.39
C ASP A 156 -17.23 2.02 -1.37
N ILE A 157 -16.08 2.58 -1.82
CA ILE A 157 -15.11 1.85 -2.66
C ILE A 157 -14.61 0.58 -1.96
N TYR A 158 -14.27 0.70 -0.67
CA TYR A 158 -13.76 -0.44 0.10
C TYR A 158 -14.84 -1.51 0.31
N SER A 159 -16.07 -1.11 0.63
CA SER A 159 -17.21 -2.01 0.78
C SER A 159 -17.51 -2.74 -0.52
N PHE A 160 -17.61 -2.00 -1.64
CA PHE A 160 -17.79 -2.57 -2.97
C PHE A 160 -16.68 -3.56 -3.32
N GLY A 161 -15.43 -3.19 -3.01
CA GLY A 161 -14.29 -4.06 -3.21
C GLY A 161 -14.35 -5.34 -2.37
N THR A 162 -14.81 -5.26 -1.13
CA THR A 162 -14.96 -6.41 -0.22
C THR A 162 -16.06 -7.37 -0.70
N GLU A 163 -17.20 -6.85 -1.11
CA GLU A 163 -18.33 -7.62 -1.65
C GLU A 163 -17.98 -8.34 -2.97
N ASN A 164 -17.09 -7.74 -3.76
CA ASN A 164 -16.72 -8.24 -5.09
C ASN A 164 -15.34 -8.91 -5.15
N SER A 165 -14.69 -9.14 -4.01
CA SER A 165 -13.41 -9.85 -3.91
C SER A 165 -13.57 -11.25 -3.37
N SER A 166 -12.57 -12.11 -3.62
CA SER A 166 -12.46 -13.39 -2.92
C SER A 166 -12.20 -13.14 -1.43
N PHE A 167 -12.83 -13.90 -0.57
CA PHE A 167 -12.82 -13.74 0.89
C PHE A 167 -11.41 -13.66 1.54
N TYR A 168 -10.39 -14.20 0.86
CA TYR A 168 -9.02 -14.31 1.38
C TYR A 168 -8.02 -13.32 0.77
N VAL A 169 -8.44 -12.39 -0.10
CA VAL A 169 -7.53 -11.47 -0.79
C VAL A 169 -7.83 -10.05 -0.38
N SER A 170 -6.87 -9.40 0.29
CA SER A 170 -6.96 -7.97 0.57
C SER A 170 -7.02 -7.17 -0.74
N GLN A 171 -7.81 -6.11 -0.76
CA GLN A 171 -7.91 -5.22 -1.92
C GLN A 171 -6.59 -4.54 -2.29
N PHE A 172 -5.64 -4.49 -1.35
CA PHE A 172 -4.30 -3.91 -1.53
C PHE A 172 -3.28 -4.93 -2.05
N GLU A 173 -3.62 -6.20 -2.18
CA GLU A 173 -2.69 -7.22 -2.69
C GLU A 173 -2.59 -7.19 -4.22
N GLY A 174 -1.41 -7.55 -4.74
CA GLY A 174 -1.11 -7.46 -6.17
C GLY A 174 -2.01 -8.32 -7.09
N ASN A 175 -2.64 -9.36 -6.54
CA ASN A 175 -3.61 -10.23 -7.24
C ASN A 175 -5.07 -9.74 -7.11
N SER A 176 -5.32 -8.67 -6.36
CA SER A 176 -6.65 -8.06 -6.28
C SER A 176 -6.98 -7.30 -7.56
N LYS A 177 -8.21 -7.47 -8.07
CA LYS A 177 -8.69 -6.67 -9.20
C LYS A 177 -8.79 -5.17 -8.89
N PHE A 178 -8.88 -4.79 -7.60
CA PHE A 178 -9.00 -3.42 -7.13
C PHE A 178 -7.64 -2.72 -6.94
N VAL A 179 -6.53 -3.45 -7.04
CA VAL A 179 -5.19 -2.89 -6.80
C VAL A 179 -4.87 -1.70 -7.71
N GLY A 180 -5.31 -1.72 -8.97
CA GLY A 180 -5.09 -0.61 -9.90
C GLY A 180 -5.76 0.69 -9.49
N LEU A 181 -6.97 0.63 -8.90
CA LEU A 181 -7.66 1.78 -8.35
C LEU A 181 -6.90 2.35 -7.14
N TRP A 182 -6.51 1.50 -6.20
CA TRP A 182 -5.73 1.92 -5.03
C TRP A 182 -4.35 2.47 -5.41
N ASP A 183 -3.66 1.85 -6.39
CA ASP A 183 -2.40 2.38 -6.95
C ASP A 183 -2.60 3.80 -7.53
N GLY A 184 -3.72 4.02 -8.20
CA GLY A 184 -4.10 5.34 -8.71
C GLY A 184 -4.32 6.34 -7.60
N LEU A 185 -5.08 5.99 -6.57
CA LEU A 185 -5.40 6.87 -5.43
C LEU A 185 -4.17 7.20 -4.58
N VAL A 186 -3.26 6.25 -4.36
CA VAL A 186 -2.07 6.45 -3.51
C VAL A 186 -0.93 7.14 -4.24
N ASN A 187 -0.64 6.72 -5.49
CA ASN A 187 0.60 7.09 -6.18
C ASN A 187 0.42 8.12 -7.30
N LYS A 188 -0.79 8.22 -7.89
CA LYS A 188 -1.04 9.04 -9.08
C LYS A 188 -2.03 10.18 -8.84
N SER A 189 -2.63 10.26 -7.64
CA SER A 189 -3.52 11.35 -7.26
C SER A 189 -2.75 12.50 -6.57
N ASP A 190 -3.48 13.48 -6.09
CA ASP A 190 -2.91 14.55 -5.28
C ASP A 190 -2.76 14.17 -3.79
N MET A 191 -2.06 15.02 -3.04
CA MET A 191 -1.82 14.80 -1.60
C MET A 191 -3.11 14.77 -0.79
N ARG A 192 -4.17 15.47 -1.21
CA ARG A 192 -5.47 15.48 -0.55
C ARG A 192 -6.07 14.07 -0.50
N ILE A 193 -6.12 13.41 -1.67
CA ILE A 193 -6.67 12.04 -1.78
C ILE A 193 -5.76 11.05 -1.06
N ARG A 194 -4.44 11.16 -1.25
CA ARG A 194 -3.47 10.31 -0.56
C ARG A 194 -3.64 10.38 0.96
N ASN A 195 -3.74 11.59 1.52
CA ASN A 195 -3.94 11.78 2.96
C ASN A 195 -5.28 11.19 3.44
N ALA A 196 -6.34 11.33 2.65
CA ALA A 196 -7.63 10.73 2.97
C ALA A 196 -7.54 9.19 2.95
N VAL A 197 -6.86 8.59 1.97
CA VAL A 197 -6.62 7.14 1.92
C VAL A 197 -5.86 6.67 3.16
N ILE A 198 -4.79 7.37 3.55
CA ILE A 198 -4.01 7.01 4.74
C ILE A 198 -4.85 7.10 6.01
N LYS A 199 -5.64 8.18 6.15
CA LYS A 199 -6.59 8.33 7.26
C LYS A 199 -7.57 7.17 7.28
N PHE A 200 -8.18 6.85 6.14
CA PHE A 200 -9.11 5.73 5.98
C PHE A 200 -8.49 4.40 6.38
N VAL A 201 -7.25 4.10 5.92
CA VAL A 201 -6.56 2.85 6.22
C VAL A 201 -6.23 2.72 7.71
N LYS A 202 -5.97 3.82 8.43
CA LYS A 202 -5.76 3.80 9.90
C LYS A 202 -6.96 3.26 10.68
N GLU A 203 -8.15 3.34 10.11
CA GLU A 203 -9.40 2.87 10.73
C GLU A 203 -9.69 1.38 10.43
N GLN A 204 -8.93 0.76 9.51
CA GLN A 204 -9.15 -0.61 9.10
C GLN A 204 -8.58 -1.63 10.09
N GLU A 205 -8.88 -2.91 9.84
CA GLU A 205 -8.35 -4.04 10.58
C GLU A 205 -6.84 -4.23 10.34
N CYS A 206 -6.16 -4.91 11.27
CA CYS A 206 -4.71 -5.09 11.26
C CYS A 206 -4.19 -5.70 9.96
N ASP A 207 -4.84 -6.72 9.42
CA ASP A 207 -4.42 -7.37 8.17
C ASP A 207 -4.53 -6.43 6.96
N SER A 208 -5.56 -5.57 6.92
CA SER A 208 -5.71 -4.56 5.86
C SER A 208 -4.63 -3.49 5.94
N ILE A 209 -4.30 -3.01 7.15
CA ILE A 209 -3.19 -2.06 7.36
C ILE A 209 -1.87 -2.69 6.92
N CYS A 210 -1.60 -3.93 7.31
CA CYS A 210 -0.39 -4.64 6.91
C CYS A 210 -0.30 -4.86 5.39
N SER A 211 -1.41 -5.24 4.75
CA SER A 211 -1.46 -5.41 3.30
C SER A 211 -1.21 -4.09 2.57
N PHE A 212 -1.78 -2.99 3.08
CA PHE A 212 -1.54 -1.66 2.54
C PHE A 212 -0.06 -1.25 2.66
N VAL A 213 0.53 -1.39 3.84
CA VAL A 213 1.95 -1.08 4.08
C VAL A 213 2.86 -2.00 3.28
N GLY A 214 2.49 -3.27 3.12
CA GLY A 214 3.20 -4.22 2.27
C GLY A 214 3.27 -3.77 0.81
N ARG A 215 2.19 -3.19 0.30
CA ARG A 215 2.08 -2.67 -1.07
C ARG A 215 2.70 -1.28 -1.22
N TYR A 216 2.51 -0.40 -0.23
CA TYR A 216 2.93 1.00 -0.26
C TYR A 216 3.91 1.33 0.88
N PRO A 217 5.12 0.75 0.89
CA PRO A 217 6.06 0.92 2.01
C PRO A 217 6.50 2.38 2.23
N SER A 218 6.40 3.23 1.21
CA SER A 218 6.67 4.67 1.33
C SER A 218 5.67 5.41 2.22
N THR A 219 4.50 4.82 2.50
CA THR A 219 3.47 5.44 3.35
C THR A 219 3.68 5.17 4.85
N VAL A 220 4.58 4.26 5.21
CA VAL A 220 4.81 3.89 6.63
C VAL A 220 5.16 5.10 7.47
N ASP A 221 5.95 6.02 6.91
CA ASP A 221 6.39 7.22 7.60
C ASP A 221 5.22 8.16 7.97
N GLU A 222 4.18 8.18 7.14
CA GLU A 222 2.95 8.95 7.37
C GLU A 222 2.06 8.33 8.47
N PHE A 223 2.11 7.02 8.64
CA PHE A 223 1.49 6.33 9.77
C PHE A 223 2.25 6.58 11.07
N LEU A 224 3.57 6.55 11.03
CA LEU A 224 4.43 6.72 12.20
C LEU A 224 4.53 8.17 12.68
N SER A 225 4.14 9.16 11.87
CA SER A 225 4.11 10.57 12.27
C SER A 225 3.00 10.90 13.28
N ASP A 226 2.01 10.05 13.39
CA ASP A 226 0.91 10.14 14.36
C ASP A 226 1.27 9.28 15.59
N GLU A 227 1.70 9.91 16.68
CA GLU A 227 2.21 9.21 17.87
C GLU A 227 1.19 8.23 18.48
N ALA A 228 -0.08 8.61 18.54
CA ALA A 228 -1.14 7.74 19.07
C ALA A 228 -1.33 6.51 18.18
N PHE A 229 -1.30 6.69 16.87
CA PHE A 229 -1.40 5.59 15.93
C PHE A 229 -0.12 4.76 15.85
N ALA A 230 1.06 5.40 15.93
CA ALA A 230 2.34 4.71 15.97
C ALA A 230 2.39 3.67 17.09
N ARG A 231 1.88 4.02 18.30
CA ARG A 231 1.77 3.05 19.40
C ARG A 231 0.87 1.87 19.02
N LYS A 232 -0.29 2.11 18.41
CA LYS A 232 -1.19 1.05 17.92
C LYS A 232 -0.50 0.14 16.91
N LEU A 233 0.38 0.68 16.05
CA LEU A 233 1.10 -0.10 15.04
C LEU A 233 1.98 -1.18 15.67
N TRP A 234 2.81 -0.82 16.67
CA TRP A 234 3.73 -1.79 17.26
C TRP A 234 3.15 -2.59 18.42
N THR A 235 2.12 -2.12 19.12
CA THR A 235 1.45 -2.92 20.17
C THR A 235 0.40 -3.87 19.61
N GLY A 236 -0.28 -3.50 18.52
CA GLY A 236 -1.43 -4.22 17.97
C GLY A 236 -1.22 -4.71 16.56
N VAL A 237 -1.11 -3.79 15.60
CA VAL A 237 -1.14 -4.12 14.17
C VAL A 237 -0.02 -5.10 13.79
N LEU A 238 1.22 -4.82 14.20
CA LEU A 238 2.39 -5.61 13.82
C LEU A 238 2.23 -7.10 14.17
N PHE A 239 1.82 -7.39 15.39
CA PHE A 239 1.76 -8.79 15.87
C PHE A 239 0.45 -9.51 15.51
N ASN A 240 -0.58 -8.78 15.10
CA ASN A 240 -1.84 -9.31 14.59
C ASN A 240 -1.91 -9.41 13.06
N CYS A 241 -0.87 -9.02 12.35
CA CYS A 241 -0.72 -9.18 10.91
C CYS A 241 -0.45 -10.66 10.57
N LYS A 242 -1.50 -11.40 10.19
CA LYS A 242 -1.41 -12.86 10.00
C LYS A 242 -1.01 -13.27 8.59
N TYR A 243 -1.49 -12.57 7.58
CA TYR A 243 -1.47 -13.02 6.19
C TYR A 243 -0.52 -12.24 5.29
N ASN A 244 0.04 -11.09 5.73
CA ASN A 244 0.94 -10.27 4.91
C ASN A 244 2.35 -10.14 5.50
N GLU A 245 3.22 -11.05 5.12
CA GLU A 245 4.63 -11.07 5.55
C GLU A 245 5.39 -9.80 5.14
N SER A 246 5.17 -9.27 3.94
CA SER A 246 5.88 -8.07 3.48
C SER A 246 5.47 -6.84 4.30
N GLY A 247 4.19 -6.71 4.63
CA GLY A 247 3.68 -5.65 5.51
C GLY A 247 4.27 -5.73 6.91
N PHE A 248 4.32 -6.93 7.49
CA PHE A 248 4.96 -7.18 8.78
C PHE A 248 6.42 -6.70 8.79
N TRP A 249 7.21 -7.13 7.81
CA TRP A 249 8.63 -6.77 7.76
C TRP A 249 8.87 -5.28 7.49
N ASN A 250 8.08 -4.67 6.63
CA ASN A 250 8.17 -3.23 6.36
C ASN A 250 7.85 -2.39 7.59
N LEU A 251 6.81 -2.75 8.35
CA LEU A 251 6.48 -2.10 9.63
C LEU A 251 7.58 -2.32 10.67
N LEU A 252 8.00 -3.57 10.86
CA LEU A 252 9.04 -3.93 11.83
C LEU A 252 10.33 -3.13 11.59
N GLU A 253 10.80 -3.12 10.34
CA GLU A 253 12.01 -2.41 9.97
C GLU A 253 11.93 -0.92 10.33
N LYS A 254 10.84 -0.26 9.99
CA LYS A 254 10.65 1.17 10.30
C LYS A 254 10.53 1.45 11.79
N ILE A 255 9.78 0.62 12.53
CA ILE A 255 9.64 0.75 13.99
C ILE A 255 11.01 0.64 14.67
N ILE A 256 11.82 -0.34 14.28
CA ILE A 256 13.16 -0.55 14.86
C ILE A 256 14.13 0.57 14.46
N LEU A 257 14.20 0.92 13.17
CA LEU A 257 15.11 1.96 12.67
C LEU A 257 14.82 3.34 13.27
N ARG A 258 13.58 3.62 13.65
CA ARG A 258 13.17 4.86 14.29
C ARG A 258 13.19 4.81 15.82
N ASN A 259 13.58 3.67 16.40
CA ASN A 259 13.59 3.45 17.85
C ASN A 259 12.23 3.84 18.51
N MET A 260 11.12 3.38 17.90
CA MET A 260 9.77 3.78 18.31
C MET A 260 9.30 3.11 19.60
N VAL A 261 9.91 1.98 20.00
CA VAL A 261 9.52 1.22 21.18
C VAL A 261 10.25 1.79 22.39
N PRO A 262 9.53 2.30 23.41
CA PRO A 262 10.14 2.79 24.66
C PRO A 262 10.95 1.70 25.37
N ASP A 263 12.04 2.07 26.04
CA ASP A 263 12.94 1.11 26.71
C ASP A 263 12.19 0.22 27.72
N VAL A 264 11.22 0.78 28.41
CA VAL A 264 10.40 0.05 29.41
C VAL A 264 9.48 -1.01 28.80
N GLU A 265 9.24 -0.94 27.48
CA GLU A 265 8.36 -1.87 26.74
C GLU A 265 9.14 -2.78 25.78
N LYS A 266 10.46 -2.60 25.67
CA LYS A 266 11.30 -3.39 24.75
C LYS A 266 11.27 -4.88 25.06
N GLU A 267 11.18 -5.26 26.32
CA GLU A 267 11.13 -6.67 26.70
C GLU A 267 9.85 -7.34 26.19
N ASP A 268 8.69 -6.73 26.41
CA ASP A 268 7.40 -7.24 25.94
C ASP A 268 7.32 -7.26 24.40
N PHE A 269 7.86 -6.22 23.76
CA PHE A 269 7.97 -6.17 22.31
C PHE A 269 8.82 -7.32 21.77
N ASN A 270 10.02 -7.56 22.33
CA ASN A 270 10.92 -8.62 21.89
C ASN A 270 10.34 -10.01 22.17
N ASN A 271 9.59 -10.19 23.26
CA ASN A 271 8.85 -11.42 23.56
C ASN A 271 7.81 -11.70 22.45
N SER A 272 7.04 -10.67 22.08
CA SER A 272 6.01 -10.76 21.04
C SER A 272 6.63 -11.01 19.67
N LEU A 273 7.76 -10.35 19.38
CA LEU A 273 8.52 -10.54 18.15
C LEU A 273 9.04 -11.98 18.04
N PHE A 274 9.65 -12.50 19.10
CA PHE A 274 10.15 -13.87 19.11
C PHE A 274 9.02 -14.89 18.98
N LYS A 275 7.88 -14.66 19.63
CA LYS A 275 6.68 -15.50 19.50
C LYS A 275 6.14 -15.50 18.07
N ARG A 276 6.16 -14.36 17.39
CA ARG A 276 5.66 -14.22 16.00
C ARG A 276 6.56 -14.88 14.98
N ILE A 277 7.87 -14.70 15.08
CA ILE A 277 8.86 -15.26 14.15
C ILE A 277 9.17 -16.72 14.48
N GLY A 278 9.19 -17.05 15.78
CA GLY A 278 9.58 -18.36 16.27
C GLY A 278 11.06 -18.66 16.06
N LYS A 279 11.39 -19.93 15.89
CA LYS A 279 12.77 -20.42 15.69
C LYS A 279 13.25 -20.35 14.23
N ASN A 280 12.40 -19.96 13.29
CA ASN A 280 12.74 -19.93 11.88
C ASN A 280 13.40 -18.60 11.53
N ILE A 281 14.73 -18.60 11.40
CA ILE A 281 15.52 -17.42 11.06
C ILE A 281 15.29 -17.07 9.59
N PRO A 282 14.68 -15.91 9.27
CA PRO A 282 14.62 -15.43 7.90
C PRO A 282 15.97 -14.80 7.52
N SER A 283 16.76 -15.49 6.71
CA SER A 283 18.15 -15.12 6.37
C SER A 283 18.25 -13.70 5.78
N GLU A 284 17.25 -13.30 5.01
CA GLU A 284 17.16 -11.98 4.37
C GLU A 284 16.92 -10.82 5.38
N ARG A 285 16.48 -11.14 6.59
CA ARG A 285 16.11 -10.16 7.63
C ARG A 285 17.10 -10.11 8.80
N LYS A 286 18.25 -10.76 8.66
CA LYS A 286 19.30 -10.83 9.70
C LYS A 286 19.62 -9.44 10.26
N LYS A 287 19.93 -8.47 9.39
CA LYS A 287 20.35 -7.11 9.80
C LYS A 287 19.35 -6.37 10.67
N ILE A 288 18.04 -6.59 10.46
CA ILE A 288 17.02 -5.94 11.29
C ILE A 288 16.85 -6.68 12.61
N LEU A 289 16.93 -8.00 12.60
CA LEU A 289 16.83 -8.81 13.80
C LEU A 289 18.04 -8.66 14.75
N GLU A 290 19.23 -8.37 14.22
CA GLU A 290 20.44 -8.03 15.02
C GLU A 290 20.26 -6.77 15.88
N LYS A 291 19.31 -5.90 15.52
CA LYS A 291 18.96 -4.70 16.32
C LYS A 291 17.92 -4.97 17.41
N THR A 292 17.53 -6.21 17.60
CA THR A 292 16.57 -6.67 18.60
C THR A 292 17.20 -7.77 19.44
N ASP A 293 16.50 -8.24 20.47
CA ASP A 293 16.95 -9.37 21.29
C ASP A 293 16.63 -10.74 20.66
N TYR A 294 16.20 -10.78 19.41
CA TYR A 294 15.77 -12.02 18.76
C TYR A 294 16.82 -13.13 18.80
N PHE A 295 18.06 -12.82 18.44
CA PHE A 295 19.12 -13.83 18.42
C PHE A 295 19.56 -14.26 19.82
N SER A 296 19.54 -13.37 20.80
CA SER A 296 19.79 -13.71 22.23
C SER A 296 18.75 -14.69 22.73
N ARG A 297 17.47 -14.43 22.46
CA ARG A 297 16.38 -15.34 22.86
C ARG A 297 16.39 -16.66 22.11
N LEU A 298 16.70 -16.65 20.82
CA LEU A 298 16.85 -17.88 20.03
C LEU A 298 18.00 -18.72 20.58
N ARG A 299 19.13 -18.07 20.95
CA ARG A 299 20.27 -18.71 21.59
C ARG A 299 19.85 -19.39 22.90
N GLU A 300 19.19 -18.68 23.80
CA GLU A 300 18.72 -19.26 25.06
C GLU A 300 17.85 -20.50 24.85
N VAL A 301 16.91 -20.43 23.88
CA VAL A 301 16.06 -21.57 23.55
C VAL A 301 16.83 -22.75 22.98
N LEU A 302 17.77 -22.52 22.06
CA LEU A 302 18.56 -23.60 21.45
C LEU A 302 19.55 -24.21 22.44
N LEU A 303 20.21 -23.37 23.26
CA LEU A 303 21.18 -23.81 24.26
C LEU A 303 20.53 -24.44 25.49
N SER A 304 19.20 -24.33 25.65
CA SER A 304 18.49 -25.03 26.76
C SER A 304 18.70 -26.54 26.71
N VAL A 305 19.15 -27.08 25.58
CA VAL A 305 19.55 -28.49 25.48
C VAL A 305 20.60 -28.89 26.50
N LEU A 306 21.46 -27.97 26.96
CA LEU A 306 22.46 -28.20 28.00
C LEU A 306 21.86 -28.59 29.35
N ASN A 307 20.59 -28.30 29.58
CA ASN A 307 19.85 -28.60 30.80
C ASN A 307 19.08 -29.93 30.73
N TYR A 308 19.12 -30.62 29.57
CA TYR A 308 18.38 -31.87 29.38
C TYR A 308 19.23 -33.10 29.64
N GLU A 309 18.60 -34.13 30.20
CA GLU A 309 19.19 -35.45 30.30
C GLU A 309 19.19 -36.19 28.98
N TYR A 310 19.87 -37.35 28.95
CA TYR A 310 20.21 -38.13 27.75
C TYR A 310 19.11 -38.18 26.65
N SER A 311 17.94 -38.75 26.98
CA SER A 311 16.87 -38.96 25.97
C SER A 311 16.21 -37.67 25.51
N ASP A 312 15.97 -36.76 26.49
CA ASP A 312 15.29 -35.48 26.19
C ASP A 312 16.22 -34.52 25.45
N GLY A 313 17.50 -34.55 25.76
CA GLY A 313 18.52 -33.79 25.05
C GLY A 313 18.63 -34.19 23.57
N ILE A 314 18.68 -35.50 23.29
CA ILE A 314 18.73 -36.02 21.91
C ILE A 314 17.45 -35.66 21.15
N ASN A 315 16.27 -35.88 21.75
CA ASN A 315 14.99 -35.56 21.14
C ASN A 315 14.86 -34.08 20.82
N PHE A 316 15.24 -33.20 21.76
CA PHE A 316 15.23 -31.75 21.55
C PHE A 316 16.18 -31.33 20.44
N ALA A 317 17.44 -31.84 20.45
CA ALA A 317 18.44 -31.54 19.45
C ALA A 317 17.99 -31.95 18.04
N ASN A 318 17.48 -33.18 17.89
CA ASN A 318 16.96 -33.67 16.62
C ASN A 318 15.77 -32.83 16.12
N ALA A 319 14.84 -32.45 16.99
CA ALA A 319 13.68 -31.61 16.64
C ALA A 319 14.07 -30.17 16.21
N ASN A 320 15.24 -29.69 16.65
CA ASN A 320 15.70 -28.32 16.38
C ASN A 320 17.01 -28.25 15.56
N CYS A 321 17.44 -29.37 14.94
CA CYS A 321 18.75 -29.46 14.28
C CYS A 321 18.94 -28.41 13.17
N HIS A 322 17.93 -28.22 12.32
CA HIS A 322 18.00 -27.24 11.23
C HIS A 322 18.06 -25.79 11.74
N GLN A 323 17.33 -25.49 12.83
CA GLN A 323 17.37 -24.18 13.48
C GLN A 323 18.74 -23.93 14.11
N PHE A 324 19.33 -24.95 14.74
CA PHE A 324 20.65 -24.87 15.34
C PHE A 324 21.74 -24.63 14.30
N VAL A 325 21.74 -25.40 13.21
CA VAL A 325 22.66 -25.20 12.08
C VAL A 325 22.51 -23.81 11.48
N LYS A 326 21.26 -23.36 11.27
CA LYS A 326 21.00 -22.05 10.73
C LYS A 326 21.43 -20.93 11.68
N PHE A 327 21.26 -21.12 12.98
CA PHE A 327 21.76 -20.20 14.01
C PHE A 327 23.29 -20.07 13.93
N ILE A 328 24.02 -21.18 13.87
CA ILE A 328 25.49 -21.17 13.73
C ILE A 328 25.90 -20.46 12.43
N LYS A 329 25.23 -20.71 11.31
CA LYS A 329 25.53 -20.03 10.02
C LYS A 329 25.32 -18.52 10.08
N VAL A 330 24.42 -18.06 10.92
CA VAL A 330 24.11 -16.63 11.07
C VAL A 330 24.96 -15.96 12.14
N CYS A 331 25.13 -16.60 13.29
CA CYS A 331 25.79 -16.01 14.46
C CYS A 331 27.25 -16.45 14.64
N GLY A 332 27.68 -17.51 13.94
CA GLY A 332 28.98 -18.15 14.13
C GLY A 332 28.98 -19.23 15.21
N LEU A 333 30.06 -20.01 15.24
CA LEU A 333 30.35 -20.92 16.36
C LEU A 333 30.89 -20.12 17.54
N ASP A 334 30.48 -20.50 18.72
CA ASP A 334 31.01 -20.00 19.99
C ASP A 334 31.17 -21.14 21.00
N LYS A 335 31.77 -20.81 22.15
CA LYS A 335 32.01 -21.76 23.25
C LYS A 335 30.77 -22.57 23.63
N ASP A 336 29.61 -21.92 23.77
CA ASP A 336 28.40 -22.60 24.26
C ASP A 336 27.75 -23.45 23.17
N SER A 337 27.78 -23.02 21.91
CA SER A 337 27.29 -23.83 20.79
C SER A 337 28.17 -25.08 20.57
N VAL A 338 29.50 -24.96 20.72
CA VAL A 338 30.39 -26.12 20.73
C VAL A 338 30.12 -27.04 21.91
N ARG A 339 29.88 -26.48 23.10
CA ARG A 339 29.49 -27.26 24.29
C ARG A 339 28.19 -28.04 24.08
N CYS A 340 27.20 -27.46 23.43
CA CYS A 340 25.97 -28.15 23.05
C CYS A 340 26.25 -29.32 22.07
N ILE A 341 27.05 -29.08 21.04
CA ILE A 341 27.45 -30.11 20.08
C ILE A 341 28.10 -31.26 20.83
N ASN A 342 29.08 -30.98 21.66
CA ASN A 342 29.84 -31.98 22.39
C ASN A 342 28.99 -32.80 23.35
N GLN A 343 28.04 -32.11 24.09
CA GLN A 343 27.13 -32.81 24.98
C GLN A 343 26.22 -33.78 24.21
N ILE A 344 25.65 -33.38 23.09
CA ILE A 344 24.77 -34.29 22.31
C ILE A 344 25.59 -35.43 21.70
N PHE A 345 26.79 -35.16 21.22
CA PHE A 345 27.70 -36.20 20.68
C PHE A 345 28.16 -37.18 21.75
N SER A 346 28.29 -36.74 23.03
CA SER A 346 28.58 -37.65 24.14
C SER A 346 27.39 -38.59 24.44
N PHE A 347 26.17 -38.14 24.09
CA PHE A 347 24.96 -38.95 24.26
C PHE A 347 24.76 -39.93 23.10
N ALA A 348 24.90 -39.44 21.83
CA ALA A 348 24.65 -40.24 20.65
C ALA A 348 25.43 -39.71 19.42
N THR A 349 26.06 -40.60 18.70
CA THR A 349 26.70 -40.34 17.41
C THR A 349 25.83 -40.80 16.25
N PHE A 350 24.54 -40.57 16.34
CA PHE A 350 23.53 -40.87 15.31
C PHE A 350 22.32 -39.92 15.46
N GLY A 351 21.54 -39.81 14.39
CA GLY A 351 20.29 -39.01 14.35
C GLY A 351 20.46 -37.71 13.59
N MET A 352 19.34 -36.99 13.39
CA MET A 352 19.29 -35.80 12.52
C MET A 352 20.27 -34.70 12.96
N PHE A 353 20.39 -34.45 14.27
CA PHE A 353 21.32 -33.45 14.77
C PHE A 353 22.78 -33.81 14.44
N TYR A 354 23.17 -35.05 14.67
CA TYR A 354 24.50 -35.56 14.35
C TYR A 354 24.78 -35.35 12.85
N ASP A 355 23.90 -35.83 11.97
CA ASP A 355 24.05 -35.74 10.53
C ASP A 355 24.15 -34.30 10.01
N GLU A 356 23.33 -33.40 10.52
CA GLU A 356 23.32 -31.99 10.10
C GLU A 356 24.54 -31.22 10.61
N ILE A 357 25.02 -31.50 11.83
CA ILE A 357 26.28 -30.94 12.33
C ILE A 357 27.47 -31.48 11.57
N LYS A 358 27.50 -32.78 11.27
CA LYS A 358 28.56 -33.40 10.43
C LYS A 358 28.62 -32.73 9.04
N LYS A 359 27.45 -32.48 8.43
CA LYS A 359 27.37 -31.74 7.15
C LYS A 359 27.88 -30.28 7.28
N LEU A 360 27.58 -29.63 8.39
CA LEU A 360 28.05 -28.26 8.66
C LEU A 360 29.57 -28.22 8.79
N MET A 361 30.16 -29.13 9.56
CA MET A 361 31.62 -29.17 9.78
C MET A 361 32.40 -29.50 8.53
N LYS A 362 31.78 -30.09 7.51
CA LYS A 362 32.42 -30.32 6.18
C LYS A 362 32.40 -29.06 5.29
N GLN A 363 31.71 -27.98 5.68
CA GLN A 363 31.73 -26.72 4.95
C GLN A 363 32.92 -25.87 5.40
N GLU A 364 33.32 -24.91 4.54
CA GLU A 364 34.50 -24.05 4.77
C GLU A 364 34.56 -23.48 6.18
N ASP A 365 35.71 -23.54 6.81
CA ASP A 365 36.11 -22.94 8.09
C ASP A 365 35.43 -23.43 9.37
N TYR A 366 34.27 -24.14 9.32
CA TYR A 366 33.59 -24.54 10.57
C TYR A 366 34.39 -25.56 11.37
N LEU A 367 35.09 -26.50 10.74
CA LEU A 367 35.92 -27.48 11.44
C LEU A 367 37.10 -26.81 12.13
N GLU A 368 37.76 -25.87 11.45
CA GLU A 368 38.88 -25.10 12.02
C GLU A 368 38.42 -24.24 13.20
N GLN A 369 37.28 -23.55 13.08
CA GLN A 369 36.67 -22.79 14.17
C GLN A 369 36.34 -23.67 15.35
N TYR A 370 35.72 -24.85 15.09
CA TYR A 370 35.42 -25.83 16.14
C TYR A 370 36.69 -26.26 16.90
N GLU A 371 37.75 -26.64 16.19
CA GLU A 371 39.03 -27.06 16.77
C GLU A 371 39.69 -25.94 17.61
N SER A 372 39.68 -24.72 17.11
CA SER A 372 40.19 -23.56 17.86
C SER A 372 39.45 -23.39 19.18
N ILE A 373 38.12 -23.40 19.15
CA ILE A 373 37.28 -23.23 20.35
C ILE A 373 37.48 -24.39 21.34
N VAL A 374 37.54 -25.62 20.85
CA VAL A 374 37.78 -26.82 21.68
C VAL A 374 39.15 -26.72 22.37
N THR A 375 40.19 -26.35 21.63
CA THR A 375 41.53 -26.21 22.15
C THR A 375 41.67 -25.09 23.18
N GLU A 376 41.14 -23.91 22.86
CA GLU A 376 41.15 -22.72 23.72
C GLU A 376 40.41 -22.94 25.06
N ASN A 377 39.38 -23.78 25.04
CA ASN A 377 38.52 -24.00 26.23
C ASN A 377 38.74 -25.38 26.89
N SER A 378 39.70 -26.17 26.42
CA SER A 378 40.01 -27.52 26.95
C SER A 378 38.78 -28.44 27.00
N MET A 379 38.05 -28.50 25.88
CA MET A 379 36.83 -29.30 25.73
C MET A 379 37.11 -30.65 25.13
N ASP A 380 36.17 -31.60 25.27
CA ASP A 380 36.22 -32.86 24.52
C ASP A 380 36.19 -32.60 23.00
N ASN A 381 37.01 -33.33 22.27
CA ASN A 381 37.17 -33.16 20.84
C ASN A 381 36.54 -34.33 20.06
N TYR A 382 35.50 -34.00 19.28
CA TYR A 382 34.76 -34.94 18.43
C TYR A 382 35.16 -34.83 16.94
N LYS A 383 36.34 -34.25 16.61
CA LYS A 383 36.79 -34.10 15.23
C LYS A 383 36.73 -35.40 14.43
N SER A 384 37.11 -36.53 15.04
CA SER A 384 37.07 -37.85 14.39
C SER A 384 35.69 -38.19 13.81
N GLU A 385 34.61 -37.75 14.48
CA GLU A 385 33.24 -37.98 14.04
C GLU A 385 32.89 -37.14 12.79
N PHE A 386 33.50 -35.97 12.62
CA PHE A 386 33.23 -35.10 11.47
C PHE A 386 33.95 -35.53 10.20
N VAL A 387 35.12 -36.17 10.32
CA VAL A 387 35.96 -36.61 9.22
C VAL A 387 35.77 -38.09 8.82
N SER A 388 35.04 -38.86 9.64
CA SER A 388 34.66 -40.23 9.27
C SER A 388 33.72 -40.23 8.06
N GLU A 389 33.97 -41.13 7.08
CA GLU A 389 33.16 -41.27 5.86
C GLU A 389 31.68 -41.59 6.14
#